data_a344860043702b8d5f157419d3b6dde0
#
_entry.id   a344860043702b8d5f157419d3b6dde0
#
_cell.length_a   1.000
_cell.length_b   1.000
_cell.length_c   1.000
_cell.angle_alpha   90.00
_cell.angle_beta   90.00
_cell.angle_gamma   90.00
#
_symmetry.space_group_name_H-M   'P 1'
#
loop_
_entity.id
_entity.type
_entity.pdbx_description
1 polymer ?
#
loop_
_entity_poly.entity_id
_entity_poly.type
_entity_poly.pdbx_seq_one_letter_code
_entity_poly.pdbx_strand_id
1 'polypeptide(L)'
;MLSPSSLLSRTRRHFFQDCALGLGSVALASLLNEGRAAPALVNPLTPKRGHFPARAKRVIFLFMAGGPSQLELFDHKPKLTALHGKPIPDEFVKGKRFAFMDSFFGKKKPTLLATKRRFARHGQAGTWVSDCLPHLAGIVDDIAVVRSLATNVFNHAPAKIFLNTGSPQAGRPSMGAWATYGLGSEANDLPGFVVLQSGPRGPRGGHPLWGSGFLPTSYQGVPFRSGGEPILNLTRPQAVSDERQRQVLDTLKELNSARLTDTGDPEIATRIASYEMAYRMQTSAPELIDLAREDKKTLGMYGVQPGKPSFANNCLLARRLIERGVRFVQLYHTDWDHHGSGSENLTTGLDRVCREVDRPAAALVKDLKQRGLLDDTLVIWGGEFGRTPMGEVRDSVGRNHHIDAYSMWLAGGGIKPGLNLGASDELGFAAVEDRVHVHDLQATVLHLLGLNHTKLTFRFQGRDFRLTDVHGEVVKKLLA
;
A
#
# COMPACT_ATOMS: atom_id res chain seq x y z
N MET A 1 13.03 74.21 6.12
CA MET A 1 11.85 73.53 5.51
C MET A 1 12.33 72.61 4.42
N LEU A 2 12.28 71.30 4.63
CA LEU A 2 12.64 70.30 3.59
C LEU A 2 11.47 70.20 2.60
N SER A 3 11.76 70.16 1.31
CA SER A 3 10.75 70.13 0.26
C SER A 3 9.95 68.83 0.29
N PRO A 4 8.65 68.82 -0.10
CA PRO A 4 7.81 67.65 -0.10
C PRO A 4 8.33 66.47 -0.96
N SER A 5 9.21 66.73 -1.92
CA SER A 5 9.83 65.73 -2.76
C SER A 5 10.90 64.85 -2.08
N SER A 6 11.46 65.31 -0.95
CA SER A 6 12.43 64.53 -0.19
C SER A 6 11.81 63.42 0.72
N LEU A 7 10.50 63.48 0.93
CA LEU A 7 9.75 62.51 1.73
C LEU A 7 9.31 61.27 0.94
N LEU A 8 9.24 61.36 -0.37
CA LEU A 8 8.79 60.27 -1.25
C LEU A 8 9.90 59.32 -1.69
N SER A 9 11.20 59.66 -1.40
CA SER A 9 12.34 58.78 -1.74
C SER A 9 12.78 57.87 -0.62
N ARG A 10 12.11 57.84 0.51
CA ARG A 10 12.40 56.90 1.59
C ARG A 10 11.86 55.52 1.19
N THR A 11 12.77 54.67 0.70
CA THR A 11 12.46 53.27 0.39
C THR A 11 12.09 52.53 1.67
N ARG A 12 11.35 51.38 1.56
CA ARG A 12 11.04 50.48 2.68
C ARG A 12 12.29 50.19 3.56
N ARG A 13 13.48 50.20 2.97
CA ARG A 13 14.74 49.99 3.62
C ARG A 13 15.05 51.11 4.64
N HIS A 14 14.79 52.38 4.34
CA HIS A 14 14.96 53.51 5.26
C HIS A 14 13.94 53.52 6.38
N PHE A 15 12.69 53.11 6.08
CA PHE A 15 11.64 52.94 7.11
C PHE A 15 12.07 51.93 8.17
N PHE A 16 12.64 50.81 7.77
CA PHE A 16 13.12 49.78 8.71
C PHE A 16 14.41 50.19 9.45
N GLN A 17 15.26 51.03 8.86
CA GLN A 17 16.43 51.59 9.57
C GLN A 17 16.04 52.63 10.64
N ASP A 18 15.04 53.45 10.38
CA ASP A 18 14.56 54.45 11.35
C ASP A 18 13.74 53.84 12.50
N CYS A 19 13.20 52.64 12.32
CA CYS A 19 12.53 51.82 13.35
C CYS A 19 13.51 51.00 14.21
N ALA A 20 14.79 51.22 14.14
CA ALA A 20 15.89 50.38 14.68
C ALA A 20 15.92 50.23 16.22
N LEU A 21 15.03 50.79 16.99
CA LEU A 21 14.98 50.70 18.45
C LEU A 21 13.68 50.22 19.07
N GLY A 22 12.86 49.50 18.30
CA GLY A 22 11.55 48.98 18.77
C GLY A 22 11.48 47.45 18.78
N LEU A 23 10.46 46.92 19.50
CA LEU A 23 10.10 45.49 19.57
C LEU A 23 10.04 44.79 18.20
N GLY A 24 9.78 45.52 17.10
CA GLY A 24 9.82 45.00 15.74
C GLY A 24 11.20 44.54 15.24
N SER A 25 12.30 45.15 15.70
CA SER A 25 13.65 44.73 15.34
C SER A 25 14.04 43.43 16.07
N VAL A 26 13.55 43.22 17.30
CA VAL A 26 13.77 42.01 18.07
C VAL A 26 12.95 40.87 17.47
N ALA A 27 11.70 41.13 17.10
CA ALA A 27 10.85 40.14 16.41
C ALA A 27 11.39 39.78 15.01
N LEU A 28 11.89 40.77 14.26
CA LEU A 28 12.49 40.53 12.94
C LEU A 28 13.85 39.81 13.07
N ALA A 29 14.66 40.13 14.07
CA ALA A 29 15.89 39.41 14.37
C ALA A 29 15.64 37.98 14.83
N SER A 30 14.55 37.72 15.60
CA SER A 30 14.08 36.37 15.95
C SER A 30 13.65 35.57 14.71
N LEU A 31 12.82 36.16 13.84
CA LEU A 31 12.38 35.54 12.58
C LEU A 31 13.53 35.31 11.60
N LEU A 32 14.50 36.22 11.54
CA LEU A 32 15.70 36.06 10.71
C LEU A 32 16.70 35.06 11.33
N ASN A 33 16.71 34.89 12.64
CA ASN A 33 17.52 33.87 13.32
C ASN A 33 16.86 32.46 13.23
N GLU A 34 15.53 32.37 13.27
CA GLU A 34 14.82 31.12 12.96
C GLU A 34 15.07 30.66 11.52
N GLY A 35 15.26 31.59 10.57
CA GLY A 35 15.62 31.30 9.18
C GLY A 35 17.11 30.96 8.95
N ARG A 36 17.96 31.11 9.95
CA ARG A 36 19.43 30.88 9.83
C ARG A 36 19.99 29.68 10.57
N ALA A 37 19.14 28.90 11.27
CA ALA A 37 19.52 27.56 11.63
C ALA A 37 19.72 26.78 10.35
N ALA A 38 20.96 26.54 9.93
CA ALA A 38 21.24 25.61 8.83
C ALA A 38 20.43 24.34 9.11
N PRO A 39 19.58 23.89 8.17
CA PRO A 39 18.79 22.70 8.41
C PRO A 39 19.78 21.58 8.73
N ALA A 40 19.72 21.07 9.96
CA ALA A 40 20.54 19.96 10.36
C ALA A 40 20.30 18.84 9.33
N LEU A 41 21.37 18.20 8.85
CA LEU A 41 21.33 17.04 7.96
C LEU A 41 20.67 15.87 8.71
N VAL A 42 19.37 15.99 8.97
CA VAL A 42 18.57 14.93 9.59
C VAL A 42 18.16 13.96 8.49
N ASN A 43 18.55 12.70 8.62
CA ASN A 43 18.04 11.66 7.73
C ASN A 43 16.51 11.63 7.85
N PRO A 44 15.76 11.92 6.77
CA PRO A 44 14.29 11.99 6.81
C PRO A 44 13.64 10.65 7.21
N LEU A 45 14.36 9.53 7.05
CA LEU A 45 13.90 8.18 7.42
C LEU A 45 14.25 7.80 8.86
N THR A 46 14.88 8.65 9.65
CA THR A 46 15.11 8.37 11.08
C THR A 46 13.80 8.01 11.78
N PRO A 47 13.78 6.97 12.64
CA PRO A 47 12.59 6.57 13.38
C PRO A 47 11.96 7.74 14.14
N LYS A 48 10.65 7.89 14.01
CA LYS A 48 9.84 8.94 14.65
C LYS A 48 8.82 8.31 15.58
N ARG A 49 8.46 9.04 16.63
CA ARG A 49 7.35 8.62 17.51
C ARG A 49 6.02 8.83 16.83
N GLY A 50 5.13 7.85 16.95
CA GLY A 50 3.72 7.99 16.57
C GLY A 50 2.98 8.97 17.48
N HIS A 51 1.72 9.24 17.13
CA HIS A 51 0.83 10.07 17.95
C HIS A 51 0.39 9.37 19.24
N PHE A 52 0.41 8.03 19.24
CA PHE A 52 0.09 7.16 20.38
C PHE A 52 0.80 5.80 20.21
N PRO A 53 0.80 4.92 21.24
CA PRO A 53 1.45 3.61 21.15
C PRO A 53 0.91 2.79 19.98
N ALA A 54 1.81 2.34 19.11
CA ALA A 54 1.48 1.51 17.97
C ALA A 54 1.16 0.07 18.38
N ARG A 55 0.22 -0.57 17.70
CA ARG A 55 -0.02 -2.02 17.74
C ARG A 55 0.81 -2.73 16.67
N ALA A 56 0.92 -2.14 15.49
CA ALA A 56 1.77 -2.61 14.41
C ALA A 56 3.00 -1.71 14.25
N LYS A 57 4.17 -2.29 14.13
CA LYS A 57 5.40 -1.59 13.77
C LYS A 57 5.63 -1.61 12.25
N ARG A 58 5.12 -2.65 11.57
CA ARG A 58 5.41 -2.93 10.15
C ARG A 58 4.15 -3.37 9.43
N VAL A 59 4.12 -3.18 8.12
CA VAL A 59 3.00 -3.60 7.26
C VAL A 59 3.55 -4.43 6.09
N ILE A 60 2.89 -5.56 5.81
CA ILE A 60 3.03 -6.31 4.56
C ILE A 60 1.67 -6.28 3.86
N PHE A 61 1.59 -5.63 2.69
CA PHE A 61 0.37 -5.59 1.91
C PHE A 61 0.48 -6.50 0.68
N LEU A 62 -0.19 -7.64 0.72
CA LEU A 62 -0.36 -8.59 -0.38
C LEU A 62 -1.48 -8.09 -1.29
N PHE A 63 -1.11 -7.34 -2.32
CA PHE A 63 -2.06 -6.68 -3.22
C PHE A 63 -2.36 -7.54 -4.45
N MET A 64 -3.58 -8.07 -4.51
CA MET A 64 -4.09 -8.91 -5.61
C MET A 64 -4.68 -8.02 -6.71
N ALA A 65 -3.81 -7.55 -7.62
CA ALA A 65 -4.19 -6.59 -8.63
C ALA A 65 -5.06 -7.19 -9.75
N GLY A 66 -6.27 -6.69 -9.86
CA GLY A 66 -7.27 -7.17 -10.82
C GLY A 66 -8.63 -7.45 -10.21
N GLY A 67 -8.83 -7.21 -8.91
CA GLY A 67 -10.13 -7.38 -8.24
C GLY A 67 -10.53 -8.84 -8.04
N PRO A 68 -9.96 -9.54 -7.03
CA PRO A 68 -10.34 -10.91 -6.68
C PRO A 68 -11.84 -11.04 -6.45
N SER A 69 -12.44 -12.08 -7.01
CA SER A 69 -13.88 -12.32 -6.84
C SER A 69 -14.19 -12.84 -5.44
N GLN A 70 -14.83 -12.02 -4.62
CA GLN A 70 -15.29 -12.40 -3.28
C GLN A 70 -16.26 -13.59 -3.34
N LEU A 71 -17.04 -13.70 -4.41
CA LEU A 71 -18.06 -14.75 -4.60
C LEU A 71 -17.45 -16.13 -4.90
N GLU A 72 -16.21 -16.19 -5.36
CA GLU A 72 -15.46 -17.42 -5.56
C GLU A 72 -14.55 -17.77 -4.38
N LEU A 73 -14.29 -16.82 -3.43
CA LEU A 73 -13.27 -17.00 -2.41
C LEU A 73 -13.79 -17.03 -0.97
N PHE A 74 -14.58 -16.02 -0.53
CA PHE A 74 -14.94 -15.82 0.87
C PHE A 74 -16.43 -15.56 1.13
N ASP A 75 -17.20 -15.14 0.13
CA ASP A 75 -18.56 -14.68 0.28
C ASP A 75 -19.57 -15.70 -0.30
N HIS A 76 -19.85 -16.75 0.49
CA HIS A 76 -20.76 -17.83 0.11
C HIS A 76 -22.21 -17.35 0.00
N LYS A 77 -22.85 -17.53 -1.18
CA LYS A 77 -24.21 -17.06 -1.51
C LYS A 77 -25.12 -18.18 -1.98
N PRO A 78 -25.76 -18.95 -1.08
CA PRO A 78 -26.69 -20.04 -1.47
C PRO A 78 -27.84 -19.57 -2.34
N LYS A 79 -28.39 -18.36 -2.07
CA LYS A 79 -29.49 -17.80 -2.86
C LYS A 79 -29.06 -17.47 -4.30
N LEU A 80 -27.82 -16.99 -4.48
CA LEU A 80 -27.24 -16.78 -5.81
C LEU A 80 -27.14 -18.12 -6.58
N THR A 81 -26.82 -19.22 -5.88
CA THR A 81 -26.80 -20.57 -6.46
C THR A 81 -28.20 -21.02 -6.91
N ALA A 82 -29.20 -20.81 -6.08
CA ALA A 82 -30.59 -21.17 -6.39
C ALA A 82 -31.18 -20.36 -7.57
N LEU A 83 -30.68 -19.15 -7.79
CA LEU A 83 -31.15 -18.24 -8.84
C LEU A 83 -30.23 -18.20 -10.07
N HIS A 84 -29.27 -19.12 -10.20
CA HIS A 84 -28.35 -19.16 -11.33
C HIS A 84 -29.06 -19.15 -12.68
N GLY A 85 -28.61 -18.29 -13.60
CA GLY A 85 -29.15 -18.13 -14.94
C GLY A 85 -30.45 -17.32 -15.03
N LYS A 86 -31.05 -16.95 -13.89
CA LYS A 86 -32.28 -16.13 -13.89
C LYS A 86 -31.99 -14.65 -14.11
N PRO A 87 -32.94 -13.85 -14.62
CA PRO A 87 -32.82 -12.39 -14.68
C PRO A 87 -32.53 -11.80 -13.31
N ILE A 88 -31.79 -10.69 -13.29
CA ILE A 88 -31.52 -9.96 -12.07
C ILE A 88 -32.77 -9.21 -11.64
N PRO A 89 -33.24 -9.33 -10.38
CA PRO A 89 -34.37 -8.53 -9.89
C PRO A 89 -34.02 -7.03 -9.94
N ASP A 90 -34.97 -6.21 -10.39
CA ASP A 90 -34.76 -4.77 -10.61
C ASP A 90 -34.32 -4.04 -9.35
N GLU A 91 -34.72 -4.47 -8.18
CA GLU A 91 -34.32 -3.90 -6.86
C GLU A 91 -32.80 -3.93 -6.61
N PHE A 92 -32.08 -4.89 -7.20
CA PHE A 92 -30.62 -5.01 -7.05
C PHE A 92 -29.83 -4.14 -8.04
N VAL A 93 -30.46 -3.63 -9.08
CA VAL A 93 -29.78 -2.87 -10.15
C VAL A 93 -30.26 -1.43 -10.27
N LYS A 94 -31.49 -1.14 -9.84
CA LYS A 94 -32.09 0.21 -9.94
C LYS A 94 -31.26 1.23 -9.15
N GLY A 95 -30.80 2.27 -9.84
CA GLY A 95 -30.00 3.35 -9.24
C GLY A 95 -28.55 3.00 -8.90
N LYS A 96 -28.10 1.76 -9.19
CA LYS A 96 -26.70 1.36 -8.97
C LYS A 96 -25.86 1.57 -10.22
N ARG A 97 -24.57 1.80 -10.00
CA ARG A 97 -23.55 1.98 -11.05
C ARG A 97 -22.75 0.70 -11.21
N PHE A 98 -22.73 0.16 -12.42
CA PHE A 98 -21.86 -0.94 -12.81
C PHE A 98 -20.89 -0.47 -13.89
N ALA A 99 -19.70 -1.07 -13.95
CA ALA A 99 -18.76 -0.80 -15.02
C ALA A 99 -19.36 -1.22 -16.37
N PHE A 100 -19.12 -0.40 -17.39
CA PHE A 100 -19.51 -0.71 -18.80
C PHE A 100 -21.00 -1.03 -19.02
N MET A 101 -21.90 -0.37 -18.28
CA MET A 101 -23.36 -0.62 -18.36
C MET A 101 -23.92 -0.61 -19.78
N ASP A 102 -23.53 0.35 -20.60
CA ASP A 102 -24.07 0.50 -21.96
C ASP A 102 -23.69 -0.67 -22.88
N SER A 103 -22.51 -1.25 -22.70
CA SER A 103 -22.10 -2.43 -23.47
C SER A 103 -22.73 -3.73 -22.98
N PHE A 104 -23.19 -3.77 -21.72
CA PHE A 104 -23.81 -4.94 -21.10
C PHE A 104 -25.33 -5.01 -21.29
N PHE A 105 -26.01 -3.88 -21.06
CA PHE A 105 -27.46 -3.85 -21.05
C PHE A 105 -28.09 -3.60 -22.43
N GLY A 106 -27.28 -3.19 -23.43
CA GLY A 106 -27.79 -2.83 -24.77
C GLY A 106 -28.16 -4.01 -25.66
N LYS A 107 -27.52 -5.18 -25.50
CA LYS A 107 -27.71 -6.32 -26.44
C LYS A 107 -28.28 -7.58 -25.78
N LYS A 108 -27.94 -7.89 -24.54
CA LYS A 108 -28.45 -9.04 -23.80
C LYS A 108 -28.35 -8.74 -22.32
N LYS A 109 -29.50 -8.75 -21.62
CA LYS A 109 -29.51 -8.54 -20.15
C LYS A 109 -28.66 -9.62 -19.47
N PRO A 110 -27.68 -9.23 -18.60
CA PRO A 110 -26.92 -10.20 -17.84
C PRO A 110 -27.83 -10.97 -16.88
N THR A 111 -27.45 -12.22 -16.59
CA THR A 111 -28.16 -13.09 -15.65
C THR A 111 -27.31 -13.29 -14.39
N LEU A 112 -27.95 -13.68 -13.30
CA LEU A 112 -27.29 -14.08 -12.07
C LEU A 112 -26.35 -15.25 -12.35
N LEU A 113 -25.12 -15.16 -11.85
CA LEU A 113 -24.09 -16.18 -12.02
C LEU A 113 -23.72 -16.77 -10.66
N ALA A 114 -24.07 -18.03 -10.42
CA ALA A 114 -23.57 -18.76 -9.27
C ALA A 114 -22.09 -19.15 -9.43
N THR A 115 -21.41 -19.28 -8.31
CA THR A 115 -20.09 -19.90 -8.29
C THR A 115 -20.17 -21.42 -8.50
N LYS A 116 -19.16 -21.99 -9.13
CA LYS A 116 -18.96 -23.45 -9.21
C LYS A 116 -18.07 -23.99 -8.08
N ARG A 117 -17.58 -23.10 -7.20
CA ARG A 117 -16.70 -23.45 -6.08
C ARG A 117 -17.49 -24.06 -4.94
N ARG A 118 -16.87 -25.01 -4.26
CA ARG A 118 -17.40 -25.58 -3.02
C ARG A 118 -16.90 -24.77 -1.84
N PHE A 119 -17.82 -24.38 -0.98
CA PHE A 119 -17.52 -23.65 0.24
C PHE A 119 -17.69 -24.56 1.44
N ALA A 120 -16.81 -24.40 2.42
CA ALA A 120 -16.92 -25.01 3.73
C ALA A 120 -16.59 -23.99 4.83
N ARG A 121 -17.09 -24.27 6.04
CA ARG A 121 -16.69 -23.52 7.23
C ARG A 121 -15.41 -24.11 7.80
N HIS A 122 -14.47 -23.24 8.15
CA HIS A 122 -13.16 -23.62 8.65
C HIS A 122 -12.85 -22.93 9.98
N GLY A 123 -11.99 -23.54 10.78
CA GLY A 123 -11.54 -23.06 12.09
C GLY A 123 -12.66 -22.95 13.12
N GLN A 124 -12.31 -22.47 14.31
CA GLN A 124 -13.25 -22.18 15.39
C GLN A 124 -14.15 -20.98 15.05
N ALA A 125 -13.62 -20.04 14.27
CA ALA A 125 -14.35 -18.88 13.78
C ALA A 125 -15.48 -19.24 12.79
N GLY A 126 -15.51 -20.46 12.26
CA GLY A 126 -16.52 -20.91 11.29
C GLY A 126 -16.49 -20.10 9.99
N THR A 127 -15.32 -19.65 9.57
CA THR A 127 -15.13 -18.78 8.38
C THR A 127 -15.39 -19.55 7.10
N TRP A 128 -16.25 -18.99 6.24
CA TRP A 128 -16.48 -19.54 4.91
C TRP A 128 -15.27 -19.30 4.00
N VAL A 129 -14.70 -20.39 3.47
CA VAL A 129 -13.62 -20.36 2.47
C VAL A 129 -13.94 -21.37 1.39
N SER A 130 -13.64 -21.02 0.13
CA SER A 130 -13.83 -21.92 -0.99
C SER A 130 -12.66 -22.91 -1.15
N ASP A 131 -12.89 -23.97 -1.93
CA ASP A 131 -11.90 -24.97 -2.28
C ASP A 131 -10.71 -24.42 -3.12
N CYS A 132 -10.76 -23.17 -3.54
CA CYS A 132 -9.64 -22.48 -4.17
C CYS A 132 -8.47 -22.16 -3.22
N LEU A 133 -8.72 -22.08 -1.89
CA LEU A 133 -7.78 -21.57 -0.90
C LEU A 133 -7.59 -22.54 0.28
N PRO A 134 -7.17 -23.81 0.03
CA PRO A 134 -7.08 -24.83 1.08
C PRO A 134 -6.02 -24.54 2.16
N HIS A 135 -4.92 -23.83 1.82
CA HIS A 135 -3.90 -23.46 2.79
C HIS A 135 -4.35 -22.31 3.69
N LEU A 136 -5.03 -21.32 3.10
CA LEU A 136 -5.62 -20.20 3.84
C LEU A 136 -6.72 -20.68 4.78
N ALA A 137 -7.52 -21.65 4.37
CA ALA A 137 -8.53 -22.31 5.22
C ALA A 137 -7.93 -22.87 6.53
N GLY A 138 -6.66 -23.25 6.53
CA GLY A 138 -5.93 -23.73 7.71
C GLY A 138 -5.38 -22.64 8.63
N ILE A 139 -5.64 -21.36 8.36
CA ILE A 139 -5.20 -20.22 9.20
C ILE A 139 -6.33 -19.23 9.49
N VAL A 140 -7.58 -19.59 9.24
CA VAL A 140 -8.72 -18.66 9.40
C VAL A 140 -8.88 -18.13 10.82
N ASP A 141 -8.43 -18.87 11.81
CA ASP A 141 -8.45 -18.44 13.21
C ASP A 141 -7.35 -17.42 13.54
N ASP A 142 -6.38 -17.20 12.65
CA ASP A 142 -5.31 -16.22 12.80
C ASP A 142 -5.58 -14.93 11.99
N ILE A 143 -6.64 -14.89 11.18
CA ILE A 143 -6.97 -13.75 10.31
C ILE A 143 -8.35 -13.18 10.63
N ALA A 144 -8.58 -11.92 10.27
CA ALA A 144 -9.89 -11.30 10.19
C ALA A 144 -10.33 -11.21 8.72
N VAL A 145 -11.47 -11.76 8.37
CA VAL A 145 -12.06 -11.66 7.03
C VAL A 145 -13.12 -10.57 7.03
N VAL A 146 -12.93 -9.52 6.22
CA VAL A 146 -13.89 -8.43 6.02
C VAL A 146 -14.61 -8.67 4.69
N ARG A 147 -15.93 -8.86 4.73
CA ARG A 147 -16.77 -9.16 3.55
C ARG A 147 -17.60 -7.98 3.06
N SER A 148 -17.43 -6.84 3.68
CA SER A 148 -18.24 -5.63 3.49
C SER A 148 -17.43 -4.43 3.01
N LEU A 149 -16.27 -4.66 2.39
CA LEU A 149 -15.53 -3.55 1.79
C LEU A 149 -16.28 -2.96 0.61
N ALA A 150 -16.12 -1.65 0.43
CA ALA A 150 -16.68 -0.92 -0.69
C ALA A 150 -15.74 0.21 -1.13
N THR A 151 -15.85 0.58 -2.41
CA THR A 151 -15.06 1.64 -3.04
C THR A 151 -15.95 2.50 -3.95
N ASN A 152 -15.41 3.61 -4.46
CA ASN A 152 -16.15 4.50 -5.37
C ASN A 152 -15.67 4.38 -6.83
N VAL A 153 -14.69 3.53 -7.10
CA VAL A 153 -13.98 3.49 -8.38
C VAL A 153 -13.97 2.07 -8.94
N PHE A 154 -14.49 1.89 -10.14
CA PHE A 154 -14.63 0.57 -10.79
C PHE A 154 -13.62 0.32 -11.92
N ASN A 155 -12.70 1.24 -12.20
CA ASN A 155 -11.66 1.04 -13.22
C ASN A 155 -10.32 0.76 -12.53
N HIS A 156 -9.58 -0.26 -12.99
CA HIS A 156 -8.39 -0.81 -12.33
C HIS A 156 -7.32 0.20 -11.96
N ALA A 157 -6.85 1.04 -12.89
CA ALA A 157 -5.76 1.96 -12.59
C ALA A 157 -6.17 3.01 -11.55
N PRO A 158 -7.27 3.78 -11.73
CA PRO A 158 -7.70 4.75 -10.73
C PRO A 158 -8.17 4.09 -9.42
N ALA A 159 -8.75 2.88 -9.44
CA ALA A 159 -9.15 2.18 -8.21
C ALA A 159 -7.94 1.73 -7.38
N LYS A 160 -6.88 1.22 -8.02
CA LYS A 160 -5.61 0.91 -7.34
C LYS A 160 -4.97 2.16 -6.78
N ILE A 161 -4.95 3.26 -7.55
CA ILE A 161 -4.45 4.55 -7.08
C ILE A 161 -5.27 4.99 -5.86
N PHE A 162 -6.61 4.90 -5.91
CA PHE A 162 -7.49 5.26 -4.81
C PHE A 162 -7.23 4.45 -3.53
N LEU A 163 -7.12 3.12 -3.64
CA LEU A 163 -6.84 2.27 -2.48
C LEU A 163 -5.47 2.58 -1.86
N ASN A 164 -4.48 2.94 -2.68
CA ASN A 164 -3.13 3.26 -2.20
C ASN A 164 -2.98 4.70 -1.70
N THR A 165 -3.69 5.69 -2.24
CA THR A 165 -3.40 7.11 -2.03
C THR A 165 -4.56 7.93 -1.45
N GLY A 166 -5.75 7.33 -1.30
CA GLY A 166 -6.97 8.04 -0.88
C GLY A 166 -7.56 8.97 -1.95
N SER A 167 -7.07 8.91 -3.19
CA SER A 167 -7.60 9.66 -4.33
C SER A 167 -7.48 8.85 -5.61
N PRO A 168 -8.49 8.85 -6.50
CA PRO A 168 -8.39 8.16 -7.79
C PRO A 168 -7.45 8.85 -8.77
N GLN A 169 -7.01 10.07 -8.48
CA GLN A 169 -6.10 10.85 -9.28
C GLN A 169 -4.67 10.65 -8.83
N ALA A 170 -3.73 10.56 -9.77
CA ALA A 170 -2.30 10.52 -9.48
C ALA A 170 -1.79 11.83 -8.85
N GLY A 171 -0.63 11.77 -8.18
CA GLY A 171 0.02 12.93 -7.57
C GLY A 171 -0.11 12.99 -6.03
N ARG A 172 -0.94 12.15 -5.41
CA ARG A 172 -0.98 12.02 -3.95
C ARG A 172 -0.03 10.92 -3.46
N PRO A 173 0.53 11.06 -2.23
CA PRO A 173 1.39 10.03 -1.65
C PRO A 173 0.64 8.73 -1.38
N SER A 174 1.33 7.61 -1.60
CA SER A 174 0.81 6.28 -1.27
C SER A 174 0.80 6.02 0.25
N MET A 175 0.03 5.02 0.66
CA MET A 175 -0.09 4.60 2.08
C MET A 175 1.28 4.27 2.68
N GLY A 176 2.15 3.56 1.94
CA GLY A 176 3.52 3.28 2.39
C GLY A 176 4.36 4.55 2.53
N ALA A 177 4.17 5.53 1.63
CA ALA A 177 4.83 6.83 1.74
C ALA A 177 4.34 7.62 2.97
N TRP A 178 3.05 7.62 3.27
CA TRP A 178 2.51 8.23 4.50
C TRP A 178 2.98 7.53 5.77
N ALA A 179 3.07 6.20 5.77
CA ALA A 179 3.58 5.44 6.91
C ALA A 179 5.06 5.77 7.20
N THR A 180 5.90 5.80 6.17
CA THR A 180 7.32 6.18 6.31
C THR A 180 7.51 7.66 6.61
N TYR A 181 6.69 8.56 6.09
CA TYR A 181 6.70 9.96 6.48
C TYR A 181 6.37 10.15 7.97
N GLY A 182 5.35 9.46 8.46
CA GLY A 182 4.91 9.56 9.86
C GLY A 182 5.86 8.93 10.87
N LEU A 183 6.49 7.80 10.53
CA LEU A 183 7.24 6.97 11.48
C LEU A 183 8.72 6.78 11.15
N GLY A 184 9.16 7.12 9.94
CA GLY A 184 10.49 6.73 9.48
C GLY A 184 10.62 5.21 9.32
N SER A 185 11.84 4.72 9.39
CA SER A 185 12.20 3.30 9.26
C SER A 185 13.21 2.90 10.33
N GLU A 186 13.11 1.66 10.80
CA GLU A 186 14.11 1.05 11.69
C GLU A 186 15.28 0.45 10.89
N ALA A 187 15.09 0.27 9.58
CA ALA A 187 16.14 -0.20 8.69
C ALA A 187 17.20 0.91 8.47
N ASN A 188 18.47 0.56 8.66
CA ASN A 188 19.60 1.50 8.46
C ASN A 188 20.20 1.40 7.06
N ASP A 189 20.05 0.27 6.41
CA ASP A 189 20.71 -0.12 5.15
C ASP A 189 19.70 -0.55 4.05
N LEU A 190 18.42 -0.37 4.30
CA LEU A 190 17.31 -0.68 3.38
C LEU A 190 16.31 0.47 3.34
N PRO A 191 15.57 0.63 2.22
CA PRO A 191 14.49 1.60 2.13
C PRO A 191 13.40 1.35 3.19
N GLY A 192 12.79 2.40 3.70
CA GLY A 192 11.66 2.26 4.63
C GLY A 192 10.40 1.68 3.99
N PHE A 193 10.27 1.81 2.68
CA PHE A 193 9.17 1.26 1.88
C PHE A 193 9.70 0.51 0.67
N VAL A 194 9.42 -0.79 0.59
CA VAL A 194 9.85 -1.70 -0.50
C VAL A 194 8.64 -2.21 -1.26
N VAL A 195 8.77 -2.29 -2.59
CA VAL A 195 7.74 -2.81 -3.49
C VAL A 195 8.25 -4.06 -4.19
N LEU A 196 7.47 -5.13 -4.13
CA LEU A 196 7.73 -6.42 -4.79
C LEU A 196 6.64 -6.67 -5.84
N GLN A 197 7.01 -7.29 -6.95
CA GLN A 197 6.05 -7.57 -8.02
C GLN A 197 6.17 -9.02 -8.47
N SER A 198 5.04 -9.65 -8.73
CA SER A 198 4.91 -10.99 -9.31
C SER A 198 3.69 -11.07 -10.22
N GLY A 199 3.67 -12.09 -11.08
CA GLY A 199 2.70 -12.22 -12.15
C GLY A 199 3.30 -11.79 -13.49
N PRO A 200 2.54 -11.95 -14.60
CA PRO A 200 3.06 -11.79 -15.95
C PRO A 200 3.35 -10.35 -16.37
N ARG A 201 2.83 -9.38 -15.61
CA ARG A 201 2.96 -7.93 -15.91
C ARG A 201 2.96 -7.11 -14.62
N GLY A 202 3.46 -5.88 -14.68
CA GLY A 202 3.32 -4.91 -13.58
C GLY A 202 1.86 -4.50 -13.35
N PRO A 203 1.52 -4.01 -12.15
CA PRO A 203 0.15 -3.55 -11.87
C PRO A 203 -0.20 -2.31 -12.68
N ARG A 204 -1.39 -2.29 -13.32
CA ARG A 204 -1.92 -1.10 -14.00
C ARG A 204 -2.06 0.03 -12.99
N GLY A 205 -1.56 1.21 -13.31
CA GLY A 205 -1.44 2.37 -12.42
C GLY A 205 0.02 2.79 -12.24
N GLY A 206 0.97 1.84 -12.28
CA GLY A 206 2.41 2.10 -12.29
C GLY A 206 2.92 2.84 -11.05
N HIS A 207 3.91 3.71 -11.23
CA HIS A 207 4.60 4.43 -10.16
C HIS A 207 3.68 5.15 -9.15
N PRO A 208 2.55 5.79 -9.51
CA PRO A 208 1.63 6.39 -8.54
C PRO A 208 1.17 5.46 -7.42
N LEU A 209 1.20 4.14 -7.61
CA LEU A 209 0.77 3.17 -6.61
C LEU A 209 1.70 3.10 -5.38
N TRP A 210 2.97 3.52 -5.53
CA TRP A 210 3.98 3.52 -4.47
C TRP A 210 4.80 4.81 -4.41
N GLY A 211 4.41 5.80 -5.19
CA GLY A 211 5.08 7.10 -5.24
C GLY A 211 4.89 7.93 -3.97
N SER A 212 5.80 8.87 -3.76
CA SER A 212 5.73 9.86 -2.69
C SER A 212 4.73 11.00 -2.98
N GLY A 213 4.25 11.14 -4.22
CA GLY A 213 3.39 12.25 -4.61
C GLY A 213 4.03 13.61 -4.31
N PHE A 214 3.37 14.42 -3.50
CA PHE A 214 3.90 15.71 -3.05
C PHE A 214 4.79 15.64 -1.79
N LEU A 215 4.94 14.46 -1.17
CA LEU A 215 5.94 14.26 -0.12
C LEU A 215 7.35 14.17 -0.70
N PRO A 216 8.41 14.48 0.06
CA PRO A 216 9.79 14.24 -0.35
C PRO A 216 10.01 12.83 -0.89
N THR A 217 10.86 12.72 -1.91
CA THR A 217 11.09 11.45 -2.63
C THR A 217 11.73 10.36 -1.79
N SER A 218 12.34 10.70 -0.65
CA SER A 218 12.85 9.73 0.35
C SER A 218 11.78 8.77 0.90
N TYR A 219 10.50 9.14 0.83
CA TYR A 219 9.40 8.32 1.37
C TYR A 219 8.75 7.41 0.34
N GLN A 220 9.13 7.49 -0.94
CA GLN A 220 8.56 6.64 -1.97
C GLN A 220 8.96 5.16 -1.82
N GLY A 221 8.12 4.28 -2.34
CA GLY A 221 8.43 2.86 -2.43
C GLY A 221 9.54 2.59 -3.46
N VAL A 222 10.49 1.75 -3.07
CA VAL A 222 11.60 1.31 -3.92
C VAL A 222 11.28 -0.07 -4.47
N PRO A 223 11.09 -0.23 -5.80
CA PRO A 223 10.84 -1.53 -6.40
C PRO A 223 12.07 -2.43 -6.32
N PHE A 224 11.91 -3.63 -5.74
CA PHE A 224 12.89 -4.70 -5.77
C PHE A 224 12.48 -5.76 -6.81
N ARG A 225 13.44 -6.22 -7.56
CA ARG A 225 13.25 -7.28 -8.55
C ARG A 225 13.34 -8.64 -7.84
N SER A 226 12.47 -9.56 -8.23
CA SER A 226 12.46 -10.92 -7.67
C SER A 226 13.54 -11.83 -8.24
N GLY A 227 14.36 -11.36 -9.18
CA GLY A 227 15.46 -12.12 -9.78
C GLY A 227 16.52 -11.20 -10.38
N GLY A 228 17.76 -11.67 -10.40
CA GLY A 228 18.93 -10.88 -10.78
C GLY A 228 19.31 -9.85 -9.70
N GLU A 229 19.83 -8.72 -10.11
CA GLU A 229 20.08 -7.62 -9.16
C GLU A 229 18.75 -7.11 -8.58
N PRO A 230 18.63 -6.96 -7.24
CA PRO A 230 17.39 -6.55 -6.58
C PRO A 230 16.96 -5.14 -7.01
N ILE A 231 17.92 -4.28 -7.26
CA ILE A 231 17.75 -2.92 -7.78
C ILE A 231 18.73 -2.77 -8.95
N LEU A 232 18.25 -2.22 -10.07
CA LEU A 232 19.08 -1.98 -11.24
C LEU A 232 20.26 -1.06 -10.91
N ASN A 233 21.45 -1.45 -11.39
CA ASN A 233 22.70 -0.69 -11.22
C ASN A 233 23.08 -0.47 -9.73
N LEU A 234 22.64 -1.35 -8.83
CA LEU A 234 23.05 -1.28 -7.43
C LEU A 234 24.50 -1.72 -7.27
N THR A 235 24.94 -2.73 -8.02
CA THR A 235 26.29 -3.25 -7.95
C THR A 235 27.29 -2.22 -8.40
N ARG A 236 28.35 -2.05 -7.61
CA ARG A 236 29.47 -1.15 -7.94
C ARG A 236 30.15 -1.60 -9.25
N PRO A 237 30.47 -0.68 -10.19
CA PRO A 237 31.25 -1.00 -11.37
C PRO A 237 32.60 -1.62 -10.99
N GLN A 238 33.05 -2.67 -11.67
CA GLN A 238 34.29 -3.40 -11.35
C GLN A 238 35.54 -2.51 -11.38
N ALA A 239 35.54 -1.46 -12.20
CA ALA A 239 36.66 -0.52 -12.32
C ALA A 239 36.74 0.51 -11.17
N VAL A 240 35.79 0.52 -10.24
CA VAL A 240 35.72 1.50 -9.13
C VAL A 240 36.00 0.77 -7.81
N SER A 241 37.07 1.15 -7.08
CA SER A 241 37.31 0.61 -5.74
C SER A 241 36.30 1.15 -4.72
N ASP A 242 36.20 0.49 -3.58
CA ASP A 242 35.29 0.93 -2.48
C ASP A 242 35.74 2.29 -1.94
N GLU A 243 37.03 2.48 -1.74
CA GLU A 243 37.63 3.75 -1.29
C GLU A 243 37.33 4.90 -2.27
N ARG A 244 37.44 4.62 -3.57
CA ARG A 244 37.15 5.63 -4.61
C ARG A 244 35.66 5.99 -4.61
N GLN A 245 34.77 5.01 -4.47
CA GLN A 245 33.35 5.27 -4.38
C GLN A 245 33.00 6.07 -3.13
N ARG A 246 33.60 5.72 -1.97
CA ARG A 246 33.40 6.46 -0.72
C ARG A 246 33.85 7.93 -0.84
N GLN A 247 35.03 8.19 -1.41
CA GLN A 247 35.53 9.54 -1.67
C GLN A 247 34.56 10.36 -2.54
N VAL A 248 34.03 9.76 -3.62
CA VAL A 248 33.05 10.43 -4.47
C VAL A 248 31.78 10.78 -3.69
N LEU A 249 31.27 9.87 -2.85
CA LEU A 249 30.08 10.11 -2.04
C LEU A 249 30.31 11.20 -0.98
N ASP A 250 31.46 11.21 -0.35
CA ASP A 250 31.82 12.23 0.64
C ASP A 250 31.91 13.62 -0.02
N THR A 251 32.56 13.72 -1.18
CA THR A 251 32.61 14.96 -1.97
C THR A 251 31.22 15.44 -2.39
N LEU A 252 30.36 14.52 -2.88
CA LEU A 252 28.96 14.85 -3.22
C LEU A 252 28.15 15.31 -2.02
N LYS A 253 28.40 14.72 -0.85
CA LYS A 253 27.74 15.09 0.41
C LYS A 253 28.15 16.51 0.81
N GLU A 254 29.45 16.85 0.74
CA GLU A 254 29.97 18.20 1.04
C GLU A 254 29.36 19.25 0.11
N LEU A 255 29.37 19.01 -1.22
CA LEU A 255 28.82 19.92 -2.21
C LEU A 255 27.29 20.12 -1.99
N ASN A 256 26.54 19.03 -1.79
CA ASN A 256 25.11 19.12 -1.53
C ASN A 256 24.82 19.79 -0.18
N SER A 257 25.65 19.59 0.86
CA SER A 257 25.46 20.23 2.16
C SER A 257 25.66 21.76 2.06
N ALA A 258 26.68 22.21 1.31
CA ALA A 258 26.87 23.63 1.04
C ALA A 258 25.62 24.22 0.33
N ARG A 259 25.15 23.55 -0.72
CA ARG A 259 23.94 23.99 -1.45
C ARG A 259 22.68 23.98 -0.58
N LEU A 260 22.53 22.99 0.32
CA LEU A 260 21.41 22.95 1.28
C LEU A 260 21.44 24.18 2.21
N THR A 261 22.63 24.56 2.69
CA THR A 261 22.79 25.75 3.52
C THR A 261 22.41 27.04 2.78
N ASP A 262 22.72 27.12 1.49
CA ASP A 262 22.43 28.30 0.66
C ASP A 262 20.95 28.40 0.27
N THR A 263 20.31 27.27 -0.05
CA THR A 263 18.96 27.24 -0.64
C THR A 263 17.87 26.86 0.35
N GLY A 264 18.19 26.09 1.41
CA GLY A 264 17.21 25.53 2.34
C GLY A 264 16.28 24.46 1.73
N ASP A 265 16.59 23.94 0.52
CA ASP A 265 15.75 22.99 -0.18
C ASP A 265 15.83 21.59 0.46
N PRO A 266 14.73 21.07 1.05
CA PRO A 266 14.73 19.77 1.74
C PRO A 266 15.01 18.58 0.80
N GLU A 267 14.80 18.71 -0.52
CA GLU A 267 15.11 17.65 -1.49
C GLU A 267 16.61 17.40 -1.59
N ILE A 268 17.44 18.35 -1.24
CA ILE A 268 18.90 18.16 -1.19
C ILE A 268 19.29 17.20 -0.05
N ALA A 269 18.68 17.34 1.13
CA ALA A 269 18.87 16.41 2.24
C ALA A 269 18.41 14.99 1.86
N THR A 270 17.26 14.88 1.17
CA THR A 270 16.76 13.64 0.61
C THR A 270 17.74 12.99 -0.35
N ARG A 271 18.37 13.76 -1.25
CA ARG A 271 19.38 13.28 -2.20
C ARG A 271 20.62 12.72 -1.48
N ILE A 272 21.12 13.44 -0.47
CA ILE A 272 22.26 12.97 0.35
C ILE A 272 21.90 11.62 1.01
N ALA A 273 20.74 11.54 1.65
CA ALA A 273 20.27 10.31 2.29
C ALA A 273 20.11 9.16 1.29
N SER A 274 19.65 9.44 0.07
CA SER A 274 19.46 8.43 -0.98
C SER A 274 20.79 7.85 -1.48
N TYR A 275 21.83 8.67 -1.64
CA TYR A 275 23.16 8.19 -2.03
C TYR A 275 23.78 7.31 -0.94
N GLU A 276 23.69 7.73 0.31
CA GLU A 276 24.16 6.92 1.45
C GLU A 276 23.40 5.59 1.56
N MET A 277 22.09 5.60 1.35
CA MET A 277 21.26 4.40 1.34
C MET A 277 21.68 3.45 0.22
N ALA A 278 21.84 3.96 -1.01
CA ALA A 278 22.27 3.15 -2.16
C ALA A 278 23.64 2.48 -1.91
N TYR A 279 24.58 3.19 -1.32
CA TYR A 279 25.89 2.64 -0.95
C TYR A 279 25.77 1.49 0.06
N ARG A 280 25.00 1.68 1.14
CA ARG A 280 24.79 0.63 2.15
C ARG A 280 24.08 -0.59 1.57
N MET A 281 23.11 -0.39 0.69
CA MET A 281 22.38 -1.47 0.02
C MET A 281 23.27 -2.34 -0.86
N GLN A 282 24.40 -1.85 -1.37
CA GLN A 282 25.33 -2.66 -2.16
C GLN A 282 25.84 -3.89 -1.40
N THR A 283 25.96 -3.77 -0.07
CA THR A 283 26.40 -4.88 0.79
C THR A 283 25.21 -5.68 1.33
N SER A 284 24.14 -5.02 1.77
CA SER A 284 23.03 -5.68 2.48
C SER A 284 22.01 -6.36 1.54
N ALA A 285 21.76 -5.78 0.36
CA ALA A 285 20.73 -6.31 -0.54
C ALA A 285 21.07 -7.67 -1.13
N PRO A 286 22.30 -7.99 -1.58
CA PRO A 286 22.65 -9.33 -2.08
C PRO A 286 22.38 -10.43 -1.06
N GLU A 287 22.75 -10.21 0.20
CA GLU A 287 22.47 -11.16 1.27
C GLU A 287 20.97 -11.33 1.53
N LEU A 288 20.22 -10.23 1.52
CA LEU A 288 18.79 -10.23 1.74
C LEU A 288 18.04 -11.09 0.73
N ILE A 289 18.39 -10.98 -0.57
CA ILE A 289 17.69 -11.68 -1.65
C ILE A 289 18.14 -13.13 -1.84
N ASP A 290 19.25 -13.53 -1.24
CA ASP A 290 19.73 -14.91 -1.30
C ASP A 290 18.84 -15.82 -0.43
N LEU A 291 17.72 -16.24 -1.00
CA LEU A 291 16.76 -17.12 -0.35
C LEU A 291 17.29 -18.55 -0.17
N ALA A 292 18.39 -18.93 -0.83
CA ALA A 292 19.00 -20.25 -0.67
C ALA A 292 19.62 -20.43 0.74
N ARG A 293 19.84 -19.36 1.47
CA ARG A 293 20.28 -19.38 2.87
C ARG A 293 19.20 -19.81 3.88
N GLU A 294 17.95 -19.82 3.46
CA GLU A 294 16.86 -20.31 4.32
C GLU A 294 16.90 -21.84 4.46
N ASP A 295 16.45 -22.35 5.59
CA ASP A 295 16.37 -23.79 5.80
C ASP A 295 15.33 -24.45 4.89
N LYS A 296 15.50 -25.76 4.65
CA LYS A 296 14.64 -26.52 3.74
C LYS A 296 13.18 -26.57 4.19
N LYS A 297 12.92 -26.50 5.51
CA LYS A 297 11.57 -26.52 6.06
C LYS A 297 10.86 -25.20 5.74
N THR A 298 11.54 -24.07 5.93
CA THR A 298 11.02 -22.72 5.56
C THR A 298 10.78 -22.63 4.07
N LEU A 299 11.76 -23.00 3.23
CA LEU A 299 11.59 -23.01 1.76
C LEU A 299 10.40 -23.89 1.35
N GLY A 300 10.30 -25.08 1.95
CA GLY A 300 9.20 -26.02 1.74
C GLY A 300 7.84 -25.45 2.16
N MET A 301 7.76 -24.78 3.30
CA MET A 301 6.52 -24.19 3.82
C MET A 301 5.92 -23.16 2.85
N TYR A 302 6.74 -22.25 2.34
CA TYR A 302 6.31 -21.25 1.33
C TYR A 302 6.14 -21.82 -0.08
N GLY A 303 6.79 -22.93 -0.42
CA GLY A 303 6.89 -23.44 -1.77
C GLY A 303 7.90 -22.65 -2.63
N VAL A 304 8.91 -22.08 -1.99
CA VAL A 304 9.96 -21.27 -2.63
C VAL A 304 10.91 -22.15 -3.45
N GLN A 305 11.24 -21.66 -4.65
CA GLN A 305 12.33 -22.16 -5.46
C GLN A 305 13.36 -21.02 -5.62
N PRO A 306 14.48 -21.07 -4.90
CA PRO A 306 15.51 -20.04 -5.01
C PRO A 306 15.94 -19.80 -6.47
N GLY A 307 16.13 -18.53 -6.83
CA GLY A 307 16.50 -18.14 -8.21
C GLY A 307 15.35 -18.09 -9.23
N LYS A 308 14.16 -18.58 -8.91
CA LYS A 308 12.98 -18.49 -9.79
C LYS A 308 12.00 -17.44 -9.29
N PRO A 309 11.79 -16.31 -9.99
CA PRO A 309 10.83 -15.29 -9.59
C PRO A 309 9.43 -15.88 -9.37
N SER A 310 8.82 -15.64 -8.20
CA SER A 310 7.49 -16.11 -7.88
C SER A 310 6.85 -15.28 -6.74
N PHE A 311 5.54 -15.41 -6.55
CA PHE A 311 4.86 -14.85 -5.40
C PHE A 311 5.38 -15.45 -4.09
N ALA A 312 5.72 -16.74 -4.07
CA ALA A 312 6.29 -17.42 -2.91
C ALA A 312 7.64 -16.81 -2.49
N ASN A 313 8.52 -16.57 -3.47
CA ASN A 313 9.80 -15.91 -3.20
C ASN A 313 9.60 -14.49 -2.62
N ASN A 314 8.63 -13.76 -3.17
CA ASN A 314 8.32 -12.41 -2.69
C ASN A 314 7.70 -12.42 -1.27
N CYS A 315 6.87 -13.39 -0.92
CA CYS A 315 6.36 -13.54 0.45
C CYS A 315 7.49 -13.81 1.45
N LEU A 316 8.41 -14.72 1.12
CA LEU A 316 9.57 -15.00 1.96
C LEU A 316 10.51 -13.79 2.06
N LEU A 317 10.73 -13.08 0.95
CA LEU A 317 11.51 -11.84 0.93
C LEU A 317 10.84 -10.75 1.77
N ALA A 318 9.51 -10.61 1.73
CA ALA A 318 8.78 -9.66 2.55
C ALA A 318 9.01 -9.92 4.06
N ARG A 319 8.99 -11.19 4.50
CA ARG A 319 9.34 -11.56 5.88
C ARG A 319 10.76 -11.11 6.23
N ARG A 320 11.75 -11.40 5.38
CA ARG A 320 13.16 -11.01 5.59
C ARG A 320 13.36 -9.48 5.62
N LEU A 321 12.60 -8.74 4.83
CA LEU A 321 12.61 -7.28 4.83
C LEU A 321 12.13 -6.70 6.17
N ILE A 322 11.01 -7.20 6.69
CA ILE A 322 10.49 -6.69 7.96
C ILE A 322 11.37 -7.10 9.17
N GLU A 323 12.04 -8.25 9.12
CA GLU A 323 13.03 -8.65 10.12
C GLU A 323 14.20 -7.66 10.20
N ARG A 324 14.52 -7.00 9.07
CA ARG A 324 15.57 -5.95 8.98
C ARG A 324 15.04 -4.54 9.19
N GLY A 325 13.81 -4.39 9.68
CA GLY A 325 13.25 -3.09 10.08
C GLY A 325 12.58 -2.29 8.96
N VAL A 326 12.37 -2.85 7.77
CA VAL A 326 11.59 -2.18 6.72
C VAL A 326 10.17 -1.94 7.22
N ARG A 327 9.70 -0.69 7.10
CA ARG A 327 8.42 -0.25 7.66
C ARG A 327 7.22 -0.75 6.87
N PHE A 328 7.30 -0.69 5.55
CA PHE A 328 6.20 -1.04 4.67
C PHE A 328 6.70 -1.89 3.49
N VAL A 329 6.12 -3.06 3.30
CA VAL A 329 6.37 -3.92 2.14
C VAL A 329 5.08 -4.10 1.38
N GLN A 330 5.04 -3.68 0.11
CA GLN A 330 3.90 -3.87 -0.75
C GLN A 330 4.23 -4.88 -1.85
N LEU A 331 3.50 -5.98 -1.86
CA LEU A 331 3.71 -7.07 -2.79
C LEU A 331 2.53 -7.14 -3.75
N TYR A 332 2.75 -6.81 -5.02
CA TYR A 332 1.74 -6.96 -6.07
C TYR A 332 1.80 -8.35 -6.70
N HIS A 333 0.62 -8.98 -6.80
CA HIS A 333 0.37 -10.13 -7.65
C HIS A 333 -0.71 -9.76 -8.65
N THR A 334 -0.43 -9.91 -9.95
CA THR A 334 -1.33 -9.49 -11.03
C THR A 334 -2.13 -10.64 -11.59
N ASP A 335 -3.02 -10.36 -12.55
CA ASP A 335 -3.83 -11.32 -13.30
C ASP A 335 -5.10 -11.82 -12.59
N TRP A 336 -5.64 -11.01 -11.66
CA TRP A 336 -6.92 -11.29 -10.99
C TRP A 336 -8.17 -10.78 -11.74
N ASP A 337 -8.00 -10.33 -12.98
CA ASP A 337 -9.04 -9.68 -13.80
C ASP A 337 -9.83 -10.71 -14.63
N HIS A 338 -10.75 -11.45 -13.99
CA HIS A 338 -11.44 -12.58 -14.59
C HIS A 338 -12.79 -12.19 -15.23
N HIS A 339 -12.74 -11.68 -16.45
CA HIS A 339 -13.90 -11.28 -17.25
C HIS A 339 -14.51 -12.40 -18.11
N GLY A 340 -13.85 -13.56 -18.26
CA GLY A 340 -14.32 -14.68 -19.05
C GLY A 340 -13.77 -14.72 -20.48
N SER A 341 -12.57 -14.21 -20.71
CA SER A 341 -11.87 -14.31 -22.00
C SER A 341 -10.47 -14.91 -21.82
N GLY A 342 -10.07 -15.84 -22.66
CA GLY A 342 -8.74 -16.46 -22.65
C GLY A 342 -8.35 -16.97 -21.26
N SER A 343 -7.19 -16.53 -20.75
CA SER A 343 -6.74 -16.87 -19.39
C SER A 343 -7.43 -16.08 -18.27
N GLU A 344 -8.18 -15.02 -18.61
CA GLU A 344 -8.90 -14.18 -17.67
C GLU A 344 -10.31 -14.74 -17.41
N ASN A 345 -10.42 -15.94 -16.82
CA ASN A 345 -11.67 -16.63 -16.57
C ASN A 345 -11.73 -17.21 -15.14
N LEU A 346 -12.96 -17.47 -14.63
CA LEU A 346 -13.22 -17.97 -13.27
C LEU A 346 -12.96 -19.47 -13.08
N THR A 347 -12.52 -20.17 -14.11
CA THR A 347 -12.11 -21.57 -14.07
C THR A 347 -10.60 -21.71 -14.02
N THR A 348 -9.95 -21.96 -15.13
CA THR A 348 -8.50 -22.18 -15.20
C THR A 348 -7.66 -20.96 -14.79
N GLY A 349 -8.13 -19.75 -15.11
CA GLY A 349 -7.45 -18.50 -14.74
C GLY A 349 -7.44 -18.28 -13.24
N LEU A 350 -8.62 -18.37 -12.60
CA LEU A 350 -8.72 -18.24 -11.15
C LEU A 350 -7.96 -19.37 -10.41
N ASP A 351 -8.06 -20.62 -10.89
CA ASP A 351 -7.33 -21.74 -10.31
C ASP A 351 -5.81 -21.53 -10.34
N ARG A 352 -5.29 -20.94 -11.42
CA ARG A 352 -3.87 -20.63 -11.55
C ARG A 352 -3.44 -19.63 -10.49
N VAL A 353 -4.08 -18.45 -10.42
CA VAL A 353 -3.68 -17.40 -9.47
C VAL A 353 -3.91 -17.81 -8.01
N CYS A 354 -4.93 -18.59 -7.71
CA CYS A 354 -5.14 -19.16 -6.37
C CYS A 354 -4.01 -20.12 -5.99
N ARG A 355 -3.60 -21.03 -6.87
CA ARG A 355 -2.46 -21.94 -6.62
C ARG A 355 -1.14 -21.19 -6.40
N GLU A 356 -0.93 -20.08 -7.11
CA GLU A 356 0.27 -19.24 -6.96
C GLU A 356 0.31 -18.53 -5.59
N VAL A 357 -0.85 -18.18 -5.02
CA VAL A 357 -0.96 -17.25 -3.88
C VAL A 357 -1.32 -17.94 -2.56
N ASP A 358 -2.18 -18.96 -2.57
CA ASP A 358 -2.78 -19.55 -1.37
C ASP A 358 -1.72 -20.04 -0.37
N ARG A 359 -0.86 -20.95 -0.80
CA ARG A 359 0.19 -21.54 0.06
C ARG A 359 1.16 -20.51 0.62
N PRO A 360 1.79 -19.63 -0.19
CA PRO A 360 2.76 -18.68 0.35
C PRO A 360 2.13 -17.57 1.19
N ALA A 361 0.88 -17.15 0.93
CA ALA A 361 0.18 -16.22 1.80
C ALA A 361 -0.11 -16.82 3.18
N ALA A 362 -0.59 -18.06 3.22
CA ALA A 362 -0.81 -18.78 4.47
C ALA A 362 0.51 -19.07 5.21
N ALA A 363 1.57 -19.43 4.48
CA ALA A 363 2.91 -19.67 5.03
C ALA A 363 3.48 -18.40 5.68
N LEU A 364 3.29 -17.23 5.05
CA LEU A 364 3.75 -15.96 5.60
C LEU A 364 3.14 -15.70 6.99
N VAL A 365 1.83 -15.84 7.13
CA VAL A 365 1.17 -15.64 8.44
C VAL A 365 1.66 -16.64 9.47
N LYS A 366 1.80 -17.93 9.11
CA LYS A 366 2.34 -18.97 9.99
C LYS A 366 3.78 -18.70 10.42
N ASP A 367 4.65 -18.31 9.49
CA ASP A 367 6.06 -18.03 9.76
C ASP A 367 6.22 -16.82 10.68
N LEU A 368 5.48 -15.73 10.39
CA LEU A 368 5.45 -14.56 11.25
C LEU A 368 4.97 -14.90 12.67
N LYS A 369 3.93 -15.73 12.81
CA LYS A 369 3.43 -16.19 14.11
C LYS A 369 4.47 -17.03 14.83
N GLN A 370 5.09 -18.00 14.18
CA GLN A 370 6.12 -18.87 14.76
C GLN A 370 7.35 -18.10 15.24
N ARG A 371 7.68 -16.98 14.57
CA ARG A 371 8.82 -16.11 14.92
C ARG A 371 8.47 -15.03 15.95
N GLY A 372 7.21 -14.94 16.40
CA GLY A 372 6.76 -13.85 17.28
C GLY A 372 6.72 -12.47 16.60
N LEU A 373 6.68 -12.44 15.27
CA LEU A 373 6.66 -11.20 14.48
C LEU A 373 5.24 -10.75 14.08
N LEU A 374 4.26 -11.67 14.18
CA LEU A 374 2.90 -11.38 13.76
C LEU A 374 2.23 -10.33 14.66
N ASP A 375 2.56 -10.32 15.96
CA ASP A 375 1.95 -9.41 16.93
C ASP A 375 2.21 -7.94 16.60
N ASP A 376 3.35 -7.61 15.99
CA ASP A 376 3.73 -6.25 15.62
C ASP A 376 3.85 -6.02 14.09
N THR A 377 3.40 -7.00 13.28
CA THR A 377 3.36 -6.90 11.82
C THR A 377 1.92 -7.06 11.31
N LEU A 378 1.40 -6.01 10.70
CA LEU A 378 0.10 -6.06 10.03
C LEU A 378 0.27 -6.66 8.63
N VAL A 379 -0.39 -7.80 8.38
CA VAL A 379 -0.51 -8.40 7.05
C VAL A 379 -1.88 -8.09 6.48
N ILE A 380 -1.94 -7.56 5.26
CA ILE A 380 -3.19 -7.22 4.54
C ILE A 380 -3.19 -8.00 3.23
N TRP A 381 -4.30 -8.62 2.88
CA TRP A 381 -4.53 -9.27 1.59
C TRP A 381 -5.82 -8.78 0.96
N GLY A 382 -5.76 -8.39 -0.31
CA GLY A 382 -6.94 -8.01 -1.07
C GLY A 382 -6.60 -7.20 -2.32
N GLY A 383 -7.63 -6.77 -3.04
CA GLY A 383 -7.50 -5.98 -4.26
C GLY A 383 -8.30 -4.69 -4.23
N GLU A 384 -8.34 -4.01 -5.37
CA GLU A 384 -8.92 -2.67 -5.51
C GLU A 384 -10.45 -2.62 -5.48
N PHE A 385 -11.15 -3.73 -5.80
CA PHE A 385 -12.60 -3.90 -5.79
C PHE A 385 -12.96 -5.38 -5.93
N GLY A 386 -14.25 -5.71 -5.96
CA GLY A 386 -14.78 -7.07 -6.12
C GLY A 386 -15.33 -7.35 -7.51
N ARG A 387 -16.15 -8.41 -7.57
CA ARG A 387 -16.80 -8.88 -8.81
C ARG A 387 -18.31 -9.00 -8.65
N THR A 388 -19.02 -8.66 -9.72
CA THR A 388 -20.50 -8.67 -9.74
C THR A 388 -21.10 -10.05 -9.53
N PRO A 389 -22.29 -10.15 -8.89
CA PRO A 389 -23.06 -11.40 -8.83
C PRO A 389 -23.62 -11.86 -10.18
N MET A 390 -23.46 -11.05 -11.23
CA MET A 390 -23.86 -11.37 -12.59
C MET A 390 -22.64 -11.76 -13.44
N GLY A 391 -22.88 -12.62 -14.45
CA GLY A 391 -21.86 -13.01 -15.41
C GLY A 391 -21.72 -12.00 -16.55
N GLU A 392 -20.55 -12.01 -17.17
CA GLU A 392 -20.37 -11.39 -18.49
C GLU A 392 -20.68 -12.38 -19.60
N VAL A 393 -21.25 -11.89 -20.70
CA VAL A 393 -21.51 -12.69 -21.90
C VAL A 393 -20.25 -12.69 -22.76
N ARG A 394 -19.36 -13.65 -22.50
CA ARG A 394 -18.09 -13.83 -23.22
C ARG A 394 -17.86 -15.31 -23.54
N ASP A 395 -16.70 -15.64 -24.12
CA ASP A 395 -16.35 -17.00 -24.55
C ASP A 395 -16.22 -17.99 -23.39
N SER A 396 -15.98 -17.49 -22.18
CA SER A 396 -15.84 -18.26 -20.96
C SER A 396 -16.51 -17.57 -19.79
N VAL A 397 -16.50 -18.19 -18.60
CA VAL A 397 -17.16 -17.68 -17.39
C VAL A 397 -16.32 -16.58 -16.74
N GLY A 398 -16.93 -15.42 -16.56
CA GLY A 398 -16.32 -14.26 -15.90
C GLY A 398 -17.35 -13.34 -15.27
N ARG A 399 -16.86 -12.35 -14.51
CA ARG A 399 -17.66 -11.34 -13.82
C ARG A 399 -17.14 -9.95 -14.09
N ASN A 400 -18.02 -8.99 -14.08
CA ASN A 400 -17.66 -7.56 -14.19
C ASN A 400 -17.11 -7.01 -12.87
N HIS A 401 -16.55 -5.79 -12.91
CA HIS A 401 -16.08 -5.06 -11.73
C HIS A 401 -17.22 -4.70 -10.80
N HIS A 402 -17.00 -4.79 -9.49
CA HIS A 402 -18.00 -4.46 -8.48
C HIS A 402 -17.41 -3.62 -7.37
N ILE A 403 -18.09 -2.50 -7.06
CA ILE A 403 -17.59 -1.50 -6.10
C ILE A 403 -18.31 -1.55 -4.74
N ASP A 404 -19.52 -2.09 -4.68
CA ASP A 404 -20.39 -1.99 -3.52
C ASP A 404 -20.21 -3.11 -2.48
N ALA A 405 -19.52 -4.21 -2.87
CA ALA A 405 -19.15 -5.28 -1.96
C ALA A 405 -17.93 -6.04 -2.47
N TYR A 406 -16.90 -6.21 -1.61
CA TYR A 406 -15.77 -7.10 -1.84
C TYR A 406 -15.13 -7.54 -0.53
N SER A 407 -14.21 -8.51 -0.60
CA SER A 407 -13.59 -9.09 0.58
C SER A 407 -12.08 -8.85 0.61
N MET A 408 -11.58 -8.58 1.81
CA MET A 408 -10.15 -8.60 2.15
C MET A 408 -9.97 -9.38 3.45
N TRP A 409 -8.72 -9.81 3.73
CA TRP A 409 -8.40 -10.27 5.06
C TRP A 409 -7.16 -9.55 5.62
N LEU A 410 -7.11 -9.49 6.95
CA LEU A 410 -6.02 -8.88 7.71
C LEU A 410 -5.56 -9.84 8.80
N ALA A 411 -4.27 -9.78 9.17
CA ALA A 411 -3.71 -10.57 10.26
C ALA A 411 -2.67 -9.78 11.04
N GLY A 412 -2.53 -10.08 12.32
CA GLY A 412 -1.49 -9.52 13.20
C GLY A 412 -1.59 -8.02 13.42
N GLY A 413 -0.56 -7.43 14.00
CA GLY A 413 -0.43 -5.98 14.21
C GLY A 413 -1.61 -5.36 14.97
N GLY A 414 -2.24 -6.11 15.91
CA GLY A 414 -3.40 -5.64 16.68
C GLY A 414 -4.75 -5.86 16.01
N ILE A 415 -4.83 -6.64 14.94
CA ILE A 415 -6.07 -7.14 14.35
C ILE A 415 -6.62 -8.29 15.21
N LYS A 416 -7.93 -8.29 15.46
CA LYS A 416 -8.63 -9.35 16.18
C LYS A 416 -8.64 -10.65 15.36
N PRO A 417 -7.96 -11.72 15.79
CA PRO A 417 -7.90 -12.96 15.03
C PRO A 417 -9.24 -13.71 15.04
N GLY A 418 -9.48 -14.52 14.00
CA GLY A 418 -10.70 -15.32 13.87
C GLY A 418 -11.98 -14.50 13.65
N LEU A 419 -11.87 -13.22 13.26
CA LEU A 419 -13.04 -12.36 13.07
C LEU A 419 -13.61 -12.49 11.66
N ASN A 420 -14.94 -12.63 11.58
CA ASN A 420 -15.71 -12.43 10.35
C ASN A 420 -16.47 -11.11 10.48
N LEU A 421 -16.03 -10.07 9.77
CA LEU A 421 -16.64 -8.74 9.83
C LEU A 421 -17.50 -8.45 8.61
N GLY A 422 -18.72 -8.01 8.88
CA GLY A 422 -19.66 -7.53 7.90
C GLY A 422 -20.23 -8.59 6.97
N ALA A 423 -21.24 -8.20 6.21
CA ALA A 423 -21.89 -9.04 5.23
C ALA A 423 -22.30 -8.24 3.99
N SER A 424 -22.30 -8.87 2.84
CA SER A 424 -23.02 -8.41 1.68
C SER A 424 -24.45 -8.98 1.67
N ASP A 425 -25.34 -8.40 0.87
CA ASP A 425 -26.71 -8.90 0.71
C ASP A 425 -26.74 -10.36 0.22
N GLU A 426 -27.91 -10.94 0.20
CA GLU A 426 -28.12 -12.36 -0.10
C GLU A 426 -27.65 -12.82 -1.50
N LEU A 427 -27.45 -11.88 -2.42
CA LEU A 427 -26.92 -12.11 -3.77
C LEU A 427 -25.48 -11.58 -3.93
N GLY A 428 -25.01 -10.70 -3.04
CA GLY A 428 -23.68 -10.13 -3.08
C GLY A 428 -23.55 -8.81 -3.86
N PHE A 429 -24.66 -8.06 -4.03
CA PHE A 429 -24.67 -6.77 -4.73
C PHE A 429 -24.28 -5.58 -3.86
N ALA A 430 -24.43 -5.62 -2.54
CA ALA A 430 -24.07 -4.52 -1.68
C ALA A 430 -23.63 -4.99 -0.30
N ALA A 431 -22.69 -4.27 0.30
CA ALA A 431 -22.38 -4.41 1.71
C ALA A 431 -23.56 -3.86 2.54
N VAL A 432 -24.20 -4.72 3.35
CA VAL A 432 -25.40 -4.39 4.13
C VAL A 432 -25.16 -4.38 5.62
N GLU A 433 -24.06 -4.95 6.09
CA GLU A 433 -23.66 -4.97 7.49
C GLU A 433 -22.20 -4.54 7.62
N ASP A 434 -21.91 -3.66 8.60
CA ASP A 434 -20.56 -3.18 8.89
C ASP A 434 -19.77 -2.78 7.63
N ARG A 435 -20.36 -1.93 6.81
CA ARG A 435 -19.73 -1.47 5.57
C ARG A 435 -18.41 -0.74 5.87
N VAL A 436 -17.34 -1.17 5.23
CA VAL A 436 -15.99 -0.60 5.36
C VAL A 436 -15.60 0.06 4.04
N HIS A 437 -15.42 1.37 4.04
CA HIS A 437 -14.94 2.10 2.87
C HIS A 437 -13.41 2.07 2.78
N VAL A 438 -12.86 2.29 1.58
CA VAL A 438 -11.40 2.38 1.36
C VAL A 438 -10.72 3.33 2.35
N HIS A 439 -11.32 4.50 2.61
CA HIS A 439 -10.77 5.47 3.58
C HIS A 439 -10.79 4.95 5.02
N ASP A 440 -11.76 4.10 5.39
CA ASP A 440 -11.84 3.50 6.73
C ASP A 440 -10.73 2.45 6.91
N LEU A 441 -10.46 1.66 5.86
CA LEU A 441 -9.30 0.76 5.85
C LEU A 441 -8.00 1.55 6.02
N GLN A 442 -7.81 2.63 5.27
CA GLN A 442 -6.63 3.49 5.36
C GLN A 442 -6.48 4.12 6.76
N ALA A 443 -7.58 4.63 7.34
CA ALA A 443 -7.61 5.16 8.69
C ALA A 443 -7.24 4.09 9.73
N THR A 444 -7.74 2.87 9.56
CA THR A 444 -7.48 1.73 10.45
C THR A 444 -6.01 1.28 10.38
N VAL A 445 -5.43 1.21 9.18
CA VAL A 445 -4.00 0.88 9.00
C VAL A 445 -3.11 1.92 9.69
N LEU A 446 -3.38 3.22 9.47
CA LEU A 446 -2.62 4.28 10.15
C LEU A 446 -2.80 4.24 11.67
N HIS A 447 -4.02 3.95 12.16
CA HIS A 447 -4.28 3.81 13.58
C HIS A 447 -3.48 2.66 14.21
N LEU A 448 -3.45 1.48 13.58
CA LEU A 448 -2.65 0.35 14.05
C LEU A 448 -1.15 0.69 14.12
N LEU A 449 -0.66 1.51 13.21
CA LEU A 449 0.70 2.05 13.20
C LEU A 449 0.94 3.16 14.26
N GLY A 450 -0.04 3.49 15.10
CA GLY A 450 0.08 4.56 16.10
C GLY A 450 -0.05 5.97 15.52
N LEU A 451 -0.58 6.10 14.32
CA LEU A 451 -0.74 7.36 13.61
C LEU A 451 -2.21 7.82 13.61
N ASN A 452 -2.46 9.02 14.09
CA ASN A 452 -3.76 9.64 13.93
C ASN A 452 -3.90 10.19 12.50
N HIS A 453 -4.74 9.55 11.69
CA HIS A 453 -4.93 9.87 10.28
C HIS A 453 -5.46 11.30 10.04
N THR A 454 -6.08 11.95 11.05
CA THR A 454 -6.55 13.33 10.92
C THR A 454 -5.49 14.37 11.30
N LYS A 455 -4.45 13.95 12.07
CA LYS A 455 -3.34 14.80 12.50
C LYS A 455 -2.08 14.61 11.65
N LEU A 456 -1.95 13.46 10.96
CA LEU A 456 -0.85 13.21 10.04
C LEU A 456 -1.12 13.95 8.72
N THR A 457 -0.62 15.18 8.63
CA THR A 457 -0.82 16.07 7.49
C THR A 457 0.51 16.50 6.88
N PHE A 458 0.44 16.94 5.64
CA PHE A 458 1.52 17.61 4.93
C PHE A 458 0.97 18.83 4.20
N ARG A 459 1.62 19.99 4.42
CA ARG A 459 1.22 21.25 3.78
C ARG A 459 1.73 21.32 2.36
N PHE A 460 0.83 21.37 1.40
CA PHE A 460 1.17 21.47 -0.02
C PHE A 460 0.22 22.44 -0.71
N GLN A 461 0.75 23.40 -1.48
CA GLN A 461 -0.03 24.43 -2.19
C GLN A 461 -1.12 25.09 -1.33
N GLY A 462 -0.79 25.44 -0.09
CA GLY A 462 -1.69 26.15 0.82
C GLY A 462 -2.71 25.29 1.57
N ARG A 463 -2.81 23.98 1.28
CA ARG A 463 -3.72 23.04 1.96
C ARG A 463 -2.94 22.00 2.76
N ASP A 464 -3.49 21.58 3.91
CA ASP A 464 -3.00 20.44 4.67
C ASP A 464 -3.66 19.17 4.14
N PHE A 465 -2.87 18.31 3.48
CA PHE A 465 -3.32 17.04 2.95
C PHE A 465 -3.08 15.91 3.95
N ARG A 466 -3.92 14.89 3.89
CA ARG A 466 -3.79 13.63 4.62
C ARG A 466 -4.21 12.46 3.72
N LEU A 467 -3.79 11.22 4.05
CA LEU A 467 -4.10 10.02 3.27
C LEU A 467 -5.61 9.83 3.04
N THR A 468 -6.40 10.02 4.09
CA THR A 468 -7.86 9.79 4.07
C THR A 468 -8.67 10.97 3.54
N ASP A 469 -8.03 12.01 3.03
CA ASP A 469 -8.64 13.30 2.63
C ASP A 469 -9.55 13.86 3.75
N VAL A 470 -10.84 14.04 3.50
CA VAL A 470 -11.82 14.51 4.49
C VAL A 470 -12.62 13.36 5.12
N HIS A 471 -12.32 12.12 4.77
CA HIS A 471 -13.06 10.91 5.12
C HIS A 471 -12.28 10.02 6.10
N GLY A 472 -12.79 8.81 6.31
CA GLY A 472 -12.17 7.71 7.02
C GLY A 472 -12.52 7.67 8.51
N GLU A 473 -13.00 6.52 8.93
CA GLU A 473 -13.23 6.17 10.32
C GLU A 473 -12.46 4.90 10.67
N VAL A 474 -11.89 4.85 11.86
CA VAL A 474 -11.19 3.65 12.33
C VAL A 474 -12.22 2.54 12.60
N VAL A 475 -12.06 1.40 11.96
CA VAL A 475 -12.94 0.23 12.10
C VAL A 475 -12.62 -0.47 13.42
N LYS A 476 -13.18 0.04 14.53
CA LYS A 476 -12.89 -0.44 15.90
C LYS A 476 -13.18 -1.92 16.10
N LYS A 477 -14.18 -2.49 15.40
CA LYS A 477 -14.52 -3.91 15.48
C LYS A 477 -13.39 -4.83 15.00
N LEU A 478 -12.46 -4.34 14.17
CA LEU A 478 -11.27 -5.07 13.71
C LEU A 478 -10.15 -5.13 14.77
N LEU A 479 -10.19 -4.26 15.77
CA LEU A 479 -9.10 -4.11 16.72
C LEU A 479 -9.21 -5.14 17.87
N ALA A 480 -8.05 -5.74 18.24
CA ALA A 480 -7.91 -6.65 19.39
C ALA A 480 -7.85 -5.90 20.73
#